data_dd0497408eb67dc9ca6d328689507603
#
_entry.id   dd0497408eb67dc9ca6d328689507603
#
_cell.length_a   1.000
_cell.length_b   1.000
_cell.length_c   1.000
_cell.angle_alpha   90.00
_cell.angle_beta   90.00
_cell.angle_gamma   90.00
#
_symmetry.space_group_name_H-M   'P 1'
#
loop_
_entity.id
_entity.type
_entity.pdbx_description
1 polymer ?
#
loop_
_entity_poly.entity_id
_entity_poly.type
_entity_poly.pdbx_seq_one_letter_code
_entity_poly.pdbx_strand_id
1 'polypeptide(L)'
;FNDMNHDFNNDSSLNELGIQDIEQFKGFLRDLVMHGAVGTALGGVCTIVGEPQNLLIAKIAGWEFIEFFLRMAPITMPVLVAGLLTCILVERFAIAGFGNQLPDNVRNIFNDFDEFEKQNITTQHKAELLVEGLVAIFLVIALALHVAAVGLIGLAVIILLTAFKGITEEHNLGEAFHEALPFTALLAVFFAIVAVIHDQNL
;
A
#
# COMPACT_ATOMS: atom_id res chain seq x y z
N PHE A 1 -40.03 34.07 -20.80
CA PHE A 1 -39.17 33.43 -21.80
C PHE A 1 -37.66 33.65 -21.54
N ASN A 2 -37.28 34.73 -20.83
CA ASN A 2 -35.87 35.04 -20.56
C ASN A 2 -35.32 34.28 -19.31
N ASP A 3 -36.18 33.94 -18.36
CA ASP A 3 -35.76 33.23 -17.13
C ASP A 3 -35.43 31.74 -17.35
N MET A 4 -36.16 31.07 -18.27
CA MET A 4 -35.88 29.65 -18.58
C MET A 4 -34.52 29.43 -19.27
N ASN A 5 -34.07 30.39 -20.10
CA ASN A 5 -32.76 30.28 -20.75
C ASN A 5 -31.56 30.47 -19.77
N HIS A 6 -31.79 31.21 -18.66
CA HIS A 6 -30.75 31.42 -17.65
C HIS A 6 -30.52 30.14 -16.80
N ASP A 7 -31.60 29.40 -16.50
CA ASP A 7 -31.50 28.13 -15.76
C ASP A 7 -30.85 27.01 -16.58
N PHE A 8 -31.17 26.86 -17.86
CA PHE A 8 -30.56 25.86 -18.73
C PHE A 8 -29.04 26.08 -18.96
N ASN A 9 -28.60 27.32 -19.06
CA ASN A 9 -27.17 27.64 -19.19
C ASN A 9 -26.43 27.42 -17.87
N ASN A 10 -27.08 27.62 -16.74
CA ASN A 10 -26.49 27.38 -15.42
C ASN A 10 -26.36 25.86 -15.13
N ASP A 11 -27.38 25.08 -15.47
CA ASP A 11 -27.35 23.62 -15.34
C ASP A 11 -26.30 22.96 -16.27
N SER A 12 -26.13 23.44 -17.49
CA SER A 12 -25.12 22.91 -18.41
C SER A 12 -23.71 23.27 -17.95
N SER A 13 -23.49 24.47 -17.44
CA SER A 13 -22.17 24.88 -16.91
C SER A 13 -21.82 24.17 -15.62
N LEU A 14 -22.78 23.91 -14.73
CA LEU A 14 -22.59 23.13 -13.53
C LEU A 14 -22.28 21.66 -13.85
N ASN A 15 -22.91 21.10 -14.89
CA ASN A 15 -22.62 19.75 -15.36
C ASN A 15 -21.22 19.63 -15.99
N GLU A 16 -20.81 20.62 -16.76
CA GLU A 16 -19.46 20.67 -17.34
C GLU A 16 -18.37 20.80 -16.27
N LEU A 17 -18.57 21.65 -15.26
CA LEU A 17 -17.68 21.77 -14.10
C LEU A 17 -17.58 20.46 -13.31
N GLY A 18 -18.71 19.79 -13.07
CA GLY A 18 -18.74 18.50 -12.39
C GLY A 18 -17.99 17.40 -13.17
N ILE A 19 -18.11 17.37 -14.49
CA ILE A 19 -17.39 16.42 -15.35
C ILE A 19 -15.87 16.70 -15.29
N GLN A 20 -15.48 17.97 -15.33
CA GLN A 20 -14.07 18.38 -15.26
C GLN A 20 -13.45 18.02 -13.91
N ASP A 21 -14.16 18.25 -12.80
CA ASP A 21 -13.71 17.87 -11.47
C ASP A 21 -13.53 16.34 -11.35
N ILE A 22 -14.43 15.55 -11.94
CA ILE A 22 -14.33 14.09 -11.96
C ILE A 22 -13.11 13.62 -12.76
N GLU A 23 -12.84 14.21 -13.91
CA GLU A 23 -11.67 13.85 -14.72
C GLU A 23 -10.36 14.22 -14.01
N GLN A 24 -10.31 15.39 -13.40
CA GLN A 24 -9.15 15.82 -12.61
C GLN A 24 -8.94 14.92 -11.40
N PHE A 25 -10.02 14.53 -10.71
CA PHE A 25 -9.95 13.59 -9.59
C PHE A 25 -9.44 12.19 -10.02
N LYS A 26 -9.89 11.67 -11.17
CA LYS A 26 -9.36 10.43 -11.74
C LYS A 26 -7.87 10.53 -12.06
N GLY A 27 -7.44 11.69 -12.58
CA GLY A 27 -6.02 11.96 -12.82
C GLY A 27 -5.22 11.92 -11.52
N PHE A 28 -5.68 12.60 -10.49
CA PHE A 28 -5.07 12.59 -9.16
C PHE A 28 -5.00 11.20 -8.56
N LEU A 29 -6.09 10.41 -8.61
CA LEU A 29 -6.10 9.03 -8.12
C LEU A 29 -5.12 8.13 -8.88
N ARG A 30 -5.03 8.28 -10.20
CA ARG A 30 -4.05 7.56 -11.01
C ARG A 30 -2.63 7.88 -10.55
N ASP A 31 -2.30 9.15 -10.37
CA ASP A 31 -0.98 9.61 -9.93
C ASP A 31 -0.64 9.06 -8.53
N LEU A 32 -1.61 9.11 -7.61
CA LEU A 32 -1.47 8.56 -6.26
C LEU A 32 -1.20 7.04 -6.27
N VAL A 33 -1.99 6.28 -7.03
CA VAL A 33 -1.83 4.81 -7.15
C VAL A 33 -0.49 4.46 -7.79
N MET A 34 -0.08 5.19 -8.84
CA MET A 34 1.21 4.96 -9.50
C MET A 34 2.39 5.23 -8.56
N HIS A 35 2.38 6.34 -7.82
CA HIS A 35 3.41 6.64 -6.83
C HIS A 35 3.41 5.63 -5.67
N GLY A 36 2.22 5.21 -5.22
CA GLY A 36 2.06 4.16 -4.22
C GLY A 36 2.65 2.83 -4.68
N ALA A 37 2.38 2.41 -5.92
CA ALA A 37 2.93 1.19 -6.51
C ALA A 37 4.47 1.24 -6.62
N VAL A 38 5.02 2.36 -7.07
CA VAL A 38 6.48 2.57 -7.14
C VAL A 38 7.09 2.54 -5.74
N GLY A 39 6.49 3.23 -4.77
CA GLY A 39 6.96 3.24 -3.37
C GLY A 39 6.95 1.85 -2.73
N THR A 40 5.89 1.08 -2.97
CA THR A 40 5.78 -0.30 -2.49
C THR A 40 6.85 -1.21 -3.10
N ALA A 41 7.06 -1.13 -4.41
CA ALA A 41 8.09 -1.93 -5.08
C ALA A 41 9.50 -1.56 -4.59
N LEU A 42 9.83 -0.27 -4.50
CA LEU A 42 11.13 0.21 -4.02
C LEU A 42 11.38 -0.13 -2.55
N GLY A 43 10.34 -0.07 -1.71
CA GLY A 43 10.43 -0.47 -0.30
C GLY A 43 10.53 -1.98 -0.14
N GLY A 44 9.81 -2.73 -0.96
CA GLY A 44 9.78 -4.19 -0.93
C GLY A 44 11.13 -4.83 -1.18
N VAL A 45 11.91 -4.32 -2.12
CA VAL A 45 13.25 -4.88 -2.41
C VAL A 45 14.27 -4.67 -1.28
N CYS A 46 13.99 -3.80 -0.31
CA CYS A 46 14.90 -3.49 0.78
C CYS A 46 14.91 -4.54 1.90
N THR A 47 13.87 -5.35 2.01
CA THR A 47 13.73 -6.29 3.13
C THR A 47 13.45 -7.71 2.67
N ILE A 48 13.76 -8.68 3.52
CA ILE A 48 13.57 -10.11 3.24
C ILE A 48 12.08 -10.47 3.04
N VAL A 49 11.18 -9.73 3.67
CA VAL A 49 9.72 -9.99 3.64
C VAL A 49 8.98 -9.13 2.62
N GLY A 50 9.64 -8.13 2.04
CA GLY A 50 9.01 -7.20 1.12
C GLY A 50 8.70 -7.78 -0.25
N GLU A 51 9.50 -8.76 -0.67
CA GLU A 51 9.35 -9.43 -1.97
C GLU A 51 9.58 -10.94 -1.83
N PRO A 52 8.80 -11.79 -2.51
CA PRO A 52 8.95 -13.25 -2.41
C PRO A 52 10.32 -13.78 -2.81
N GLN A 53 10.92 -13.18 -3.83
CA GLN A 53 12.25 -13.53 -4.30
C GLN A 53 13.34 -13.24 -3.25
N ASN A 54 13.18 -12.22 -2.43
CA ASN A 54 14.11 -11.87 -1.35
C ASN A 54 14.13 -13.00 -0.30
N LEU A 55 12.96 -13.56 0.00
CA LEU A 55 12.85 -14.69 0.92
C LEU A 55 13.61 -15.91 0.41
N LEU A 56 13.54 -16.18 -0.91
CA LEU A 56 14.25 -17.28 -1.54
C LEU A 56 15.76 -17.02 -1.55
N ILE A 57 16.20 -15.81 -1.92
CA ILE A 57 17.62 -15.42 -1.90
C ILE A 57 18.19 -15.58 -0.49
N ALA A 58 17.52 -15.06 0.50
CA ALA A 58 17.95 -15.16 1.90
C ALA A 58 18.03 -16.60 2.37
N LYS A 59 17.05 -17.45 2.01
CA LYS A 59 17.05 -18.87 2.35
C LYS A 59 18.23 -19.62 1.72
N ILE A 60 18.52 -19.39 0.44
CA ILE A 60 19.64 -20.04 -0.26
C ILE A 60 20.99 -19.54 0.27
N ALA A 61 21.10 -18.24 0.53
CA ALA A 61 22.33 -17.61 1.05
C ALA A 61 22.54 -17.84 2.55
N GLY A 62 21.53 -18.33 3.28
CA GLY A 62 21.57 -18.50 4.73
C GLY A 62 21.58 -17.16 5.48
N TRP A 63 21.00 -16.10 4.88
CA TRP A 63 20.97 -14.76 5.49
C TRP A 63 19.75 -14.57 6.35
N GLU A 64 19.96 -14.01 7.54
CA GLU A 64 18.89 -13.57 8.44
C GLU A 64 18.38 -12.16 8.06
N PHE A 65 17.29 -11.72 8.69
CA PHE A 65 16.60 -10.45 8.35
C PHE A 65 17.54 -9.24 8.32
N ILE A 66 18.34 -9.05 9.39
CA ILE A 66 19.28 -7.91 9.49
C ILE A 66 20.44 -8.07 8.53
N GLU A 67 20.97 -9.29 8.39
CA GLU A 67 22.08 -9.57 7.48
C GLU A 67 21.68 -9.32 6.02
N PHE A 68 20.49 -9.76 5.62
CA PHE A 68 19.93 -9.47 4.29
C PHE A 68 19.88 -7.96 4.06
N PHE A 69 19.27 -7.21 5.01
CA PHE A 69 19.17 -5.76 4.89
C PHE A 69 20.54 -5.11 4.72
N LEU A 70 21.52 -5.43 5.58
CA LEU A 70 22.85 -4.81 5.53
C LEU A 70 23.62 -5.15 4.24
N ARG A 71 23.45 -6.35 3.70
CA ARG A 71 24.09 -6.76 2.45
C ARG A 71 23.46 -6.12 1.23
N MET A 72 22.14 -5.95 1.24
CA MET A 72 21.39 -5.36 0.12
C MET A 72 21.34 -3.84 0.16
N ALA A 73 21.42 -3.21 1.34
CA ALA A 73 21.31 -1.77 1.53
C ALA A 73 22.26 -0.92 0.65
N PRO A 74 23.54 -1.28 0.41
CA PRO A 74 24.39 -0.51 -0.47
C PRO A 74 23.86 -0.35 -1.89
N ILE A 75 23.01 -1.27 -2.35
CA ILE A 75 22.37 -1.25 -3.68
C ILE A 75 20.96 -0.69 -3.56
N THR A 76 20.15 -1.21 -2.63
CA THR A 76 18.72 -0.89 -2.54
C THR A 76 18.46 0.52 -2.03
N MET A 77 19.26 1.04 -1.09
CA MET A 77 19.07 2.39 -0.57
C MET A 77 19.30 3.49 -1.62
N PRO A 78 20.38 3.49 -2.43
CA PRO A 78 20.53 4.44 -3.53
C PRO A 78 19.38 4.34 -4.55
N VAL A 79 18.92 3.13 -4.88
CA VAL A 79 17.80 2.91 -5.81
C VAL A 79 16.50 3.46 -5.22
N LEU A 80 16.22 3.21 -3.94
CA LEU A 80 15.07 3.77 -3.23
C LEU A 80 15.09 5.30 -3.28
N VAL A 81 16.21 5.91 -2.93
CA VAL A 81 16.36 7.37 -2.94
C VAL A 81 16.19 7.92 -4.36
N ALA A 82 16.82 7.33 -5.36
CA ALA A 82 16.69 7.76 -6.75
C ALA A 82 15.24 7.62 -7.27
N GLY A 83 14.56 6.53 -6.93
CA GLY A 83 13.16 6.31 -7.30
C GLY A 83 12.21 7.30 -6.64
N LEU A 84 12.36 7.56 -5.34
CA LEU A 84 11.57 8.57 -4.64
C LEU A 84 11.82 9.98 -5.17
N LEU A 85 13.08 10.32 -5.47
CA LEU A 85 13.40 11.59 -6.12
C LEU A 85 12.77 11.70 -7.50
N THR A 86 12.76 10.62 -8.28
CA THR A 86 12.08 10.57 -9.58
C THR A 86 10.58 10.83 -9.42
N CYS A 87 9.90 10.20 -8.46
CA CYS A 87 8.49 10.46 -8.16
C CYS A 87 8.26 11.95 -7.84
N ILE A 88 9.09 12.53 -6.97
CA ILE A 88 8.99 13.95 -6.62
C ILE A 88 9.20 14.85 -7.84
N LEU A 89 10.20 14.56 -8.68
CA LEU A 89 10.50 15.37 -9.87
C LEU A 89 9.37 15.27 -10.90
N VAL A 90 8.86 14.07 -11.18
CA VAL A 90 7.77 13.85 -12.14
C VAL A 90 6.51 14.59 -11.69
N GLU A 91 6.17 14.53 -10.41
CA GLU A 91 5.03 15.24 -9.83
C GLU A 91 5.25 16.76 -9.84
N ARG A 92 6.42 17.21 -9.41
CA ARG A 92 6.75 18.64 -9.31
C ARG A 92 6.77 19.37 -10.64
N PHE A 93 7.22 18.68 -11.69
CA PHE A 93 7.35 19.25 -13.04
C PHE A 93 6.19 18.84 -13.97
N ALA A 94 5.19 18.15 -13.47
CA ALA A 94 4.03 17.68 -14.24
C ALA A 94 4.43 16.91 -15.52
N ILE A 95 5.45 16.04 -15.43
CA ILE A 95 6.00 15.30 -16.56
C ILE A 95 5.09 14.10 -16.87
N ALA A 96 4.89 13.79 -18.13
CA ALA A 96 4.13 12.63 -18.60
C ALA A 96 2.66 12.55 -18.11
N GLY A 97 2.04 13.70 -17.82
CA GLY A 97 0.65 13.77 -17.38
C GLY A 97 0.46 13.57 -15.88
N PHE A 98 1.54 13.59 -15.09
CA PHE A 98 1.51 13.69 -13.63
C PHE A 98 1.31 15.14 -13.18
N GLY A 99 1.16 15.36 -11.87
CA GLY A 99 0.97 16.69 -11.29
C GLY A 99 -0.51 17.11 -11.19
N ASN A 100 -1.43 16.15 -11.29
CA ASN A 100 -2.85 16.40 -11.11
C ASN A 100 -3.15 16.72 -9.64
N GLN A 101 -3.75 17.89 -9.41
CA GLN A 101 -4.13 18.31 -8.07
C GLN A 101 -5.54 17.81 -7.73
N LEU A 102 -5.77 17.59 -6.44
CA LEU A 102 -7.10 17.27 -5.95
C LEU A 102 -8.04 18.47 -6.19
N PRO A 103 -9.19 18.32 -6.89
CA PRO A 103 -10.16 19.39 -7.09
C PRO A 103 -10.61 19.99 -5.77
N ASP A 104 -10.80 21.31 -5.73
CA ASP A 104 -11.17 22.01 -4.48
C ASP A 104 -12.50 21.52 -3.90
N ASN A 105 -13.47 21.20 -4.76
CA ASN A 105 -14.76 20.66 -4.32
C ASN A 105 -14.60 19.32 -3.61
N VAL A 106 -13.77 18.43 -4.16
CA VAL A 106 -13.47 17.12 -3.56
C VAL A 106 -12.65 17.28 -2.28
N ARG A 107 -11.70 18.23 -2.27
CA ARG A 107 -10.91 18.55 -1.08
C ARG A 107 -11.78 19.03 0.08
N ASN A 108 -12.76 19.88 -0.20
CA ASN A 108 -13.69 20.37 0.82
C ASN A 108 -14.52 19.21 1.41
N ILE A 109 -15.01 18.29 0.57
CA ILE A 109 -15.73 17.08 1.03
C ILE A 109 -14.85 16.24 1.97
N PHE A 110 -13.58 16.04 1.61
CA PHE A 110 -12.65 15.30 2.49
C PHE A 110 -12.35 16.04 3.79
N ASN A 111 -12.22 17.37 3.75
CA ASN A 111 -12.00 18.16 4.95
C ASN A 111 -13.21 18.10 5.89
N ASP A 112 -14.42 18.22 5.35
CA ASP A 112 -15.66 18.12 6.13
C ASP A 112 -15.79 16.72 6.75
N PHE A 113 -15.43 15.67 6.00
CA PHE A 113 -15.41 14.29 6.51
C PHE A 113 -14.36 14.10 7.62
N ASP A 114 -13.15 14.62 7.44
CA ASP A 114 -12.07 14.56 8.43
C ASP A 114 -12.44 15.32 9.72
N GLU A 115 -13.11 16.49 9.59
CA GLU A 115 -13.62 17.22 10.75
C GLU A 115 -14.73 16.44 11.48
N PHE A 116 -15.64 15.82 10.73
CA PHE A 116 -16.68 14.98 11.30
C PHE A 116 -16.09 13.76 12.00
N GLU A 117 -15.11 13.10 11.40
CA GLU A 117 -14.41 11.96 11.99
C GLU A 117 -13.65 12.37 13.25
N LYS A 118 -12.92 13.48 13.23
CA LYS A 118 -12.20 14.01 14.40
C LYS A 118 -13.11 14.29 15.59
N GLN A 119 -14.29 14.82 15.34
CA GLN A 119 -15.28 15.09 16.37
C GLN A 119 -15.86 13.80 16.98
N ASN A 120 -15.89 12.71 16.18
CA ASN A 120 -16.45 11.42 16.55
C ASN A 120 -15.39 10.39 16.96
N ILE A 121 -14.09 10.76 17.03
CA ILE A 121 -13.04 9.87 17.52
C ILE A 121 -13.34 9.43 18.93
N THR A 122 -13.74 8.18 19.09
CA THR A 122 -13.97 7.55 20.38
C THR A 122 -12.65 7.13 21.04
N THR A 123 -12.68 6.93 22.35
CA THR A 123 -11.54 6.35 23.08
C THR A 123 -11.17 4.97 22.54
N GLN A 124 -12.15 4.23 22.04
CA GLN A 124 -11.96 2.93 21.40
C GLN A 124 -11.10 3.04 20.14
N HIS A 125 -11.40 3.99 19.25
CA HIS A 125 -10.62 4.20 18.01
C HIS A 125 -9.16 4.57 18.31
N LYS A 126 -8.91 5.39 19.35
CA LYS A 126 -7.54 5.69 19.79
C LYS A 126 -6.81 4.47 20.33
N ALA A 127 -7.52 3.59 21.04
CA ALA A 127 -6.97 2.34 21.54
C ALA A 127 -6.63 1.38 20.39
N GLU A 128 -7.45 1.30 19.36
CA GLU A 128 -7.20 0.50 18.14
C GLU A 128 -5.93 0.97 17.43
N LEU A 129 -5.78 2.27 17.18
CA LEU A 129 -4.57 2.84 16.57
C LEU A 129 -3.32 2.57 17.41
N LEU A 130 -3.44 2.64 18.74
CA LEU A 130 -2.32 2.34 19.63
C LEU A 130 -1.92 0.86 19.55
N VAL A 131 -2.90 -0.05 19.52
CA VAL A 131 -2.66 -1.49 19.36
C VAL A 131 -2.01 -1.78 18.02
N GLU A 132 -2.50 -1.20 16.92
CA GLU A 132 -1.89 -1.35 15.58
C GLU A 132 -0.44 -0.88 15.57
N GLY A 133 -0.16 0.27 16.17
CA GLY A 133 1.20 0.79 16.31
C GLY A 133 2.12 -0.13 17.13
N LEU A 134 1.63 -0.65 18.25
CA LEU A 134 2.39 -1.60 19.08
C LEU A 134 2.65 -2.92 18.35
N VAL A 135 1.66 -3.44 17.63
CA VAL A 135 1.81 -4.68 16.85
C VAL A 135 2.78 -4.46 15.68
N ALA A 136 2.76 -3.29 15.03
CA ALA A 136 3.74 -2.95 14.00
C ALA A 136 5.17 -2.88 14.55
N ILE A 137 5.37 -2.27 15.71
CA ILE A 137 6.66 -2.23 16.40
C ILE A 137 7.11 -3.65 16.80
N PHE A 138 6.19 -4.45 17.35
CA PHE A 138 6.45 -5.84 17.67
C PHE A 138 6.91 -6.64 16.44
N LEU A 139 6.23 -6.48 15.30
CA LEU A 139 6.60 -7.13 14.04
C LEU A 139 8.06 -6.81 13.67
N VAL A 140 8.43 -5.53 13.64
CA VAL A 140 9.79 -5.10 13.27
C VAL A 140 10.82 -5.68 14.23
N ILE A 141 10.57 -5.60 15.54
CA ILE A 141 11.48 -6.12 16.57
C ILE A 141 11.60 -7.64 16.48
N ALA A 142 10.49 -8.35 16.33
CA ALA A 142 10.50 -9.82 16.24
C ALA A 142 11.24 -10.33 15.00
N LEU A 143 11.12 -9.65 13.87
CA LEU A 143 11.87 -9.94 12.65
C LEU A 143 13.37 -9.61 12.81
N ALA A 144 13.69 -8.47 13.42
CA ALA A 144 15.07 -8.04 13.64
C ALA A 144 15.83 -8.94 14.60
N LEU A 145 15.17 -9.38 15.67
CA LEU A 145 15.75 -10.29 16.68
C LEU A 145 15.65 -11.78 16.30
N HIS A 146 15.06 -12.08 15.14
CA HIS A 146 14.89 -13.47 14.67
C HIS A 146 14.21 -14.39 15.69
N VAL A 147 13.18 -13.88 16.36
CA VAL A 147 12.49 -14.59 17.47
C VAL A 147 11.86 -15.90 16.99
N ALA A 148 11.39 -15.94 15.75
CA ALA A 148 10.79 -17.11 15.11
C ALA A 148 10.91 -17.02 13.57
N ALA A 149 10.52 -18.09 12.88
CA ALA A 149 10.42 -18.05 11.42
C ALA A 149 9.45 -16.93 10.96
N VAL A 150 9.82 -16.22 9.89
CA VAL A 150 9.09 -15.05 9.35
C VAL A 150 7.58 -15.33 9.20
N GLY A 151 7.21 -16.51 8.67
CA GLY A 151 5.80 -16.90 8.52
C GLY A 151 5.05 -17.04 9.83
N LEU A 152 5.70 -17.51 10.90
CA LEU A 152 5.09 -17.62 12.23
C LEU A 152 4.90 -16.25 12.87
N ILE A 153 5.85 -15.32 12.70
CA ILE A 153 5.72 -13.94 13.17
C ILE A 153 4.56 -13.26 12.44
N GLY A 154 4.47 -13.40 11.11
CA GLY A 154 3.36 -12.87 10.32
C GLY A 154 2.00 -13.43 10.74
N LEU A 155 1.90 -14.74 10.95
CA LEU A 155 0.68 -15.38 11.45
C LEU A 155 0.29 -14.86 12.84
N ALA A 156 1.25 -14.72 13.75
CA ALA A 156 0.99 -14.16 15.08
C ALA A 156 0.45 -12.72 15.00
N VAL A 157 1.01 -11.89 14.12
CA VAL A 157 0.53 -10.52 13.88
C VAL A 157 -0.90 -10.52 13.33
N ILE A 158 -1.21 -11.37 12.36
CA ILE A 158 -2.57 -11.50 11.82
C ILE A 158 -3.54 -11.89 12.94
N ILE A 159 -3.22 -12.91 13.74
CA ILE A 159 -4.07 -13.36 14.85
C ILE A 159 -4.26 -12.24 15.88
N LEU A 160 -3.22 -11.52 16.25
CA LEU A 160 -3.31 -10.42 17.20
C LEU A 160 -4.22 -9.30 16.67
N LEU A 161 -4.01 -8.85 15.43
CA LEU A 161 -4.81 -7.77 14.85
C LEU A 161 -6.28 -8.17 14.67
N THR A 162 -6.57 -9.37 14.17
CA THR A 162 -7.94 -9.84 14.00
C THR A 162 -8.66 -10.00 15.33
N ALA A 163 -7.97 -10.51 16.36
CA ALA A 163 -8.53 -10.65 17.69
C ALA A 163 -8.84 -9.30 18.36
N PHE A 164 -7.92 -8.32 18.25
CA PHE A 164 -8.13 -6.99 18.84
C PHE A 164 -9.17 -6.16 18.08
N LYS A 165 -9.29 -6.31 16.77
CA LYS A 165 -10.32 -5.64 15.97
C LYS A 165 -11.69 -6.31 16.05
N GLY A 166 -11.78 -7.46 16.71
CA GLY A 166 -13.03 -8.23 16.77
C GLY A 166 -13.47 -8.80 15.43
N ILE A 167 -12.55 -8.94 14.46
CA ILE A 167 -12.82 -9.54 13.15
C ILE A 167 -12.77 -11.05 13.32
N THR A 168 -13.87 -11.63 13.83
CA THR A 168 -13.99 -13.06 14.11
C THR A 168 -15.04 -13.75 13.22
N GLU A 169 -15.71 -12.98 12.39
CA GLU A 169 -16.72 -13.51 11.48
C GLU A 169 -16.07 -14.32 10.36
N GLU A 170 -16.53 -15.55 10.18
CA GLU A 170 -16.05 -16.49 9.16
C GLU A 170 -16.13 -15.89 7.75
N HIS A 171 -17.15 -15.08 7.48
CA HIS A 171 -17.34 -14.42 6.19
C HIS A 171 -16.17 -13.46 5.86
N ASN A 172 -15.79 -12.58 6.79
CA ASN A 172 -14.72 -11.61 6.60
C ASN A 172 -13.36 -12.28 6.41
N LEU A 173 -13.09 -13.34 7.18
CA LEU A 173 -11.87 -14.13 7.05
C LEU A 173 -11.84 -14.91 5.74
N GLY A 174 -12.98 -15.48 5.34
CA GLY A 174 -13.13 -16.21 4.08
C GLY A 174 -12.92 -15.31 2.86
N GLU A 175 -13.45 -14.10 2.86
CA GLU A 175 -13.29 -13.12 1.79
C GLU A 175 -11.82 -12.70 1.64
N ALA A 176 -11.15 -12.34 2.73
CA ALA A 176 -9.72 -12.00 2.73
C ALA A 176 -8.84 -13.17 2.22
N PHE A 177 -9.17 -14.40 2.61
CA PHE A 177 -8.49 -15.59 2.12
C PHE A 177 -8.71 -15.80 0.61
N HIS A 178 -9.93 -15.60 0.13
CA HIS A 178 -10.27 -15.73 -1.29
C HIS A 178 -9.53 -14.69 -2.15
N GLU A 179 -9.40 -13.46 -1.66
CA GLU A 179 -8.62 -12.41 -2.34
C GLU A 179 -7.12 -12.73 -2.39
N ALA A 180 -6.58 -13.39 -1.37
CA ALA A 180 -5.17 -13.78 -1.32
C ALA A 180 -4.84 -15.01 -2.19
N LEU A 181 -5.81 -15.85 -2.55
CA LEU A 181 -5.60 -17.10 -3.29
C LEU A 181 -4.87 -16.95 -4.62
N PRO A 182 -5.24 -16.01 -5.53
CA PRO A 182 -4.57 -15.86 -6.82
C PRO A 182 -3.08 -15.53 -6.66
N PHE A 183 -2.74 -14.66 -5.71
CA PHE A 183 -1.37 -14.31 -5.42
C PHE A 183 -0.60 -15.49 -4.81
N THR A 184 -1.20 -16.22 -3.87
CA THR A 184 -0.60 -17.42 -3.26
C THR A 184 -0.35 -18.51 -4.29
N ALA A 185 -1.29 -18.72 -5.22
CA ALA A 185 -1.12 -19.68 -6.32
C ALA A 185 0.03 -19.27 -7.26
N LEU A 186 0.14 -17.98 -7.60
CA LEU A 186 1.23 -17.43 -8.39
C LEU A 186 2.59 -17.69 -7.70
N LEU A 187 2.68 -17.45 -6.40
CA LEU A 187 3.89 -17.72 -5.62
C LEU A 187 4.25 -19.21 -5.61
N ALA A 188 3.28 -20.10 -5.42
CA ALA A 188 3.52 -21.55 -5.43
C ALA A 188 4.08 -22.01 -6.78
N VAL A 189 3.54 -21.51 -7.89
CA VAL A 189 4.05 -21.80 -9.25
C VAL A 189 5.45 -21.22 -9.43
N PHE A 190 5.69 -19.98 -9.00
CA PHE A 190 7.01 -19.35 -9.08
C PHE A 190 8.07 -20.17 -8.33
N PHE A 191 7.81 -20.54 -7.07
CA PHE A 191 8.75 -21.36 -6.30
C PHE A 191 8.96 -22.76 -6.89
N ALA A 192 7.92 -23.37 -7.47
CA ALA A 192 8.05 -24.65 -8.16
C ALA A 192 8.98 -24.55 -9.38
N ILE A 193 8.83 -23.49 -10.19
CA ILE A 193 9.70 -23.24 -11.35
C ILE A 193 11.16 -23.03 -10.89
N VAL A 194 11.39 -22.20 -9.89
CA VAL A 194 12.74 -21.94 -9.35
C VAL A 194 13.36 -23.21 -8.79
N ALA A 195 12.60 -24.06 -8.10
CA ALA A 195 13.08 -25.33 -7.58
C ALA A 195 13.51 -26.27 -8.71
N VAL A 196 12.75 -26.34 -9.81
CA VAL A 196 13.10 -27.16 -10.99
C VAL A 196 14.36 -26.64 -11.66
N ILE A 197 14.49 -25.31 -11.85
CA ILE A 197 15.69 -24.70 -12.44
C ILE A 197 16.92 -25.01 -11.60
N HIS A 198 16.79 -24.91 -10.27
CA HIS A 198 17.89 -25.22 -9.34
C HIS A 198 18.28 -26.70 -9.37
N ASP A 199 17.30 -27.61 -9.42
CA ASP A 199 17.54 -29.06 -9.47
C ASP A 199 18.22 -29.49 -10.79
N GLN A 200 17.87 -28.85 -11.89
CA GLN A 200 18.43 -29.12 -13.22
C GLN A 200 19.76 -28.40 -13.48
N ASN A 201 20.29 -27.60 -12.54
CA ASN A 201 21.49 -26.77 -12.69
C ASN A 201 21.46 -25.85 -13.94
N LEU A 202 20.30 -25.29 -14.24
CA LEU A 202 20.07 -24.37 -15.36
C LEU A 202 20.29 -22.91 -14.93
#